data_505d0efd63f0cf3f481d75982df47413
#
_entry.id   505d0efd63f0cf3f481d75982df47413
#
_cell.length_a   1.000
_cell.length_b   1.000
_cell.length_c   1.000
_cell.angle_alpha   90.00
_cell.angle_beta   90.00
_cell.angle_gamma   90.00
#
_symmetry.space_group_name_H-M   'P 1'
#
loop_
_entity.id
_entity.type
_entity.pdbx_description
1 polymer ?
#
loop_
_entity_poly.entity_id
_entity_poly.type
_entity_poly.pdbx_seq_one_letter_code
_entity_poly.pdbx_strand_id
1 'polypeptide(L)'
;MTTVVVPRSAWRSLIAGSGLAALLQIDGTLVTVALPDVGRSLTVGPQPLAWVITVYFLTYVVFLLPGGRLVDRLGSRRTALAGLAVFSAGALAGALASSFPLLIASRALQGIGAGLASPAALAGAVSGFPPERRGSALGIWGASSGAANIVGPLLGGLLTSAFGWRAAWWALLPLAAASAAAVIRLLPATERATAPGGAGTFLRRRNVVLAAAAAGLTFLVMIGSFFVIEQYLQRSAGYSPLLAATAPAVIAVFIGAAGPTAGRLIDARGERPVALMSFLIAGAGLALYGLTGAPLHGFGALPLAILLGLGLGPLFAGTSRAALNAVPQHAHGRVSSLLSASRLLGAALGAGLSGLALRGGADATHVRPALTFGAALCIVVGLPVAALLRPPPAAQEQI
;
A
#
# COMPACT_ATOMS: atom_id res chain seq x y z
N MET A 1 -31.37 -0.31 -23.06
CA MET A 1 -30.03 -0.18 -22.40
C MET A 1 -29.00 -0.55 -23.45
N THR A 2 -28.33 0.44 -24.03
CA THR A 2 -27.22 0.18 -24.96
C THR A 2 -26.05 -0.40 -24.16
N THR A 3 -25.65 -1.62 -24.44
CA THR A 3 -24.47 -2.25 -23.83
C THR A 3 -23.23 -1.51 -24.30
N VAL A 4 -22.63 -0.72 -23.39
CA VAL A 4 -21.37 0.00 -23.65
C VAL A 4 -20.26 -1.03 -23.82
N VAL A 5 -19.82 -1.23 -25.06
CA VAL A 5 -18.75 -2.18 -25.40
C VAL A 5 -17.40 -1.58 -25.04
N VAL A 6 -16.64 -2.26 -24.17
CA VAL A 6 -15.27 -1.88 -23.83
C VAL A 6 -14.31 -2.47 -24.86
N PRO A 7 -13.49 -1.67 -25.57
CA PRO A 7 -12.58 -2.16 -26.59
C PRO A 7 -11.48 -3.04 -25.98
N ARG A 8 -11.00 -4.02 -26.74
CA ARG A 8 -9.92 -4.94 -26.30
C ARG A 8 -8.63 -4.21 -25.92
N SER A 9 -8.35 -3.07 -26.54
CA SER A 9 -7.21 -2.21 -26.21
C SER A 9 -7.28 -1.69 -24.78
N ALA A 10 -8.45 -1.29 -24.27
CA ALA A 10 -8.64 -0.84 -22.90
C ALA A 10 -8.32 -1.95 -21.88
N TRP A 11 -8.74 -3.18 -22.12
CA TRP A 11 -8.38 -4.33 -21.28
C TRP A 11 -6.88 -4.61 -21.27
N ARG A 12 -6.20 -4.48 -22.42
CA ARG A 12 -4.73 -4.61 -22.52
C ARG A 12 -4.03 -3.53 -21.69
N SER A 13 -4.48 -2.28 -21.77
CA SER A 13 -3.94 -1.18 -20.98
C SER A 13 -4.17 -1.39 -19.48
N LEU A 14 -5.34 -1.92 -19.08
CA LEU A 14 -5.62 -2.29 -17.70
C LEU A 14 -4.65 -3.35 -17.17
N ILE A 15 -4.37 -4.40 -17.94
CA ILE A 15 -3.42 -5.46 -17.57
C ILE A 15 -2.02 -4.86 -17.34
N ALA A 16 -1.53 -4.00 -18.25
CA ALA A 16 -0.21 -3.40 -18.11
C ALA A 16 -0.13 -2.45 -16.90
N GLY A 17 -1.12 -1.59 -16.72
CA GLY A 17 -1.17 -0.66 -15.58
C GLY A 17 -1.32 -1.39 -14.25
N SER A 18 -2.17 -2.41 -14.19
CA SER A 18 -2.36 -3.23 -12.97
C SER A 18 -1.12 -4.05 -12.63
N GLY A 19 -0.44 -4.62 -13.62
CA GLY A 19 0.82 -5.35 -13.41
C GLY A 19 1.93 -4.46 -12.88
N LEU A 20 2.05 -3.23 -13.42
CA LEU A 20 2.99 -2.24 -12.91
C LEU A 20 2.66 -1.82 -11.47
N ALA A 21 1.40 -1.55 -11.14
CA ALA A 21 0.98 -1.22 -9.79
C ALA A 21 1.25 -2.38 -8.81
N ALA A 22 1.00 -3.62 -9.24
CA ALA A 22 1.28 -4.82 -8.45
C ALA A 22 2.78 -4.97 -8.15
N LEU A 23 3.66 -4.73 -9.13
CA LEU A 23 5.11 -4.73 -8.92
C LEU A 23 5.53 -3.75 -7.81
N LEU A 24 5.06 -2.50 -7.88
CA LEU A 24 5.39 -1.46 -6.89
C LEU A 24 4.88 -1.82 -5.49
N GLN A 25 3.74 -2.50 -5.41
CA GLN A 25 3.16 -2.95 -4.15
C GLN A 25 3.88 -4.18 -3.59
N ILE A 26 4.27 -5.13 -4.46
CA ILE A 26 5.10 -6.29 -4.09
C ILE A 26 6.41 -5.81 -3.48
N ASP A 27 7.12 -4.87 -4.12
CA ASP A 27 8.37 -4.32 -3.58
C ASP A 27 8.21 -3.75 -2.16
N GLY A 28 7.15 -2.97 -1.92
CA GLY A 28 6.88 -2.38 -0.61
C GLY A 28 6.68 -3.40 0.53
N THR A 29 6.19 -4.59 0.22
CA THR A 29 5.87 -5.63 1.22
C THR A 29 6.90 -6.77 1.27
N LEU A 30 7.48 -7.14 0.13
CA LEU A 30 8.49 -8.18 0.00
C LEU A 30 9.75 -7.85 0.83
N VAL A 31 10.21 -6.61 0.74
CA VAL A 31 11.41 -6.14 1.44
C VAL A 31 11.26 -6.19 2.96
N THR A 32 10.04 -5.99 3.49
CA THR A 32 9.78 -6.02 4.94
C THR A 32 10.23 -7.34 5.57
N VAL A 33 9.97 -8.46 4.90
CA VAL A 33 10.35 -9.81 5.36
C VAL A 33 11.86 -10.04 5.32
N ALA A 34 12.57 -9.42 4.38
CA ALA A 34 14.01 -9.56 4.23
C ALA A 34 14.80 -8.73 5.27
N LEU A 35 14.19 -7.73 5.92
CA LEU A 35 14.91 -6.78 6.78
C LEU A 35 15.65 -7.40 7.97
N PRO A 36 15.12 -8.40 8.70
CA PRO A 36 15.88 -9.03 9.78
C PRO A 36 17.16 -9.70 9.29
N ASP A 37 17.14 -10.29 8.09
CA ASP A 37 18.31 -10.89 7.48
C ASP A 37 19.33 -9.84 7.00
N VAL A 38 18.86 -8.74 6.41
CA VAL A 38 19.67 -7.53 6.15
C VAL A 38 20.38 -7.07 7.42
N GLY A 39 19.63 -6.97 8.53
CA GLY A 39 20.20 -6.54 9.81
C GLY A 39 21.29 -7.46 10.34
N ARG A 40 21.12 -8.78 10.19
CA ARG A 40 22.16 -9.75 10.55
C ARG A 40 23.40 -9.61 9.66
N SER A 41 23.17 -9.53 8.34
CA SER A 41 24.24 -9.47 7.34
C SER A 41 25.05 -8.18 7.39
N LEU A 42 24.40 -7.03 7.65
CA LEU A 42 25.03 -5.70 7.67
C LEU A 42 25.26 -5.18 9.10
N THR A 43 25.04 -6.00 10.14
CA THR A 43 25.19 -5.65 11.58
C THR A 43 24.39 -4.41 11.97
N VAL A 44 23.13 -4.33 11.54
CA VAL A 44 22.23 -3.17 11.75
C VAL A 44 21.07 -3.57 12.65
N GLY A 45 20.79 -2.74 13.65
CA GLY A 45 19.67 -2.93 14.57
C GLY A 45 18.29 -2.66 13.95
N PRO A 46 17.19 -3.00 14.66
CA PRO A 46 15.84 -2.84 14.14
C PRO A 46 15.46 -1.41 13.78
N GLN A 47 15.87 -0.43 14.60
CA GLN A 47 15.52 0.97 14.40
C GLN A 47 16.07 1.54 13.07
N PRO A 48 17.37 1.42 12.73
CA PRO A 48 17.84 1.89 11.42
C PRO A 48 17.22 1.13 10.25
N LEU A 49 16.89 -0.16 10.40
CA LEU A 49 16.25 -0.96 9.34
C LEU A 49 14.91 -0.39 8.88
N ALA A 50 14.16 0.30 9.76
CA ALA A 50 12.92 0.95 9.40
C ALA A 50 13.11 1.98 8.27
N TRP A 51 14.29 2.62 8.17
CA TRP A 51 14.61 3.56 7.12
C TRP A 51 14.61 2.94 5.71
N VAL A 52 14.87 1.65 5.58
CA VAL A 52 14.79 0.92 4.30
C VAL A 52 13.38 1.00 3.71
N ILE A 53 12.35 0.95 4.56
CA ILE A 53 10.94 1.10 4.17
C ILE A 53 10.56 2.58 4.07
N THR A 54 10.92 3.36 5.11
CA THR A 54 10.54 4.77 5.23
C THR A 54 11.04 5.60 4.06
N VAL A 55 12.31 5.47 3.68
CA VAL A 55 12.91 6.23 2.56
C VAL A 55 12.25 5.89 1.23
N TYR A 56 11.95 4.62 0.99
CA TYR A 56 11.23 4.20 -0.21
C TYR A 56 9.86 4.89 -0.33
N PHE A 57 9.02 4.78 0.70
CA PHE A 57 7.69 5.38 0.67
C PHE A 57 7.74 6.91 0.66
N LEU A 58 8.68 7.51 1.36
CA LEU A 58 8.84 8.97 1.40
C LEU A 58 9.25 9.53 0.03
N THR A 59 10.26 8.95 -0.62
CA THR A 59 10.67 9.37 -1.97
C THR A 59 9.58 9.05 -2.99
N TYR A 60 8.86 7.93 -2.82
CA TYR A 60 7.71 7.60 -3.67
C TYR A 60 6.64 8.71 -3.60
N VAL A 61 6.23 9.14 -2.41
CA VAL A 61 5.24 10.24 -2.24
C VAL A 61 5.72 11.53 -2.86
N VAL A 62 6.97 11.92 -2.59
CA VAL A 62 7.55 13.18 -3.13
C VAL A 62 7.52 13.19 -4.66
N PHE A 63 7.79 12.06 -5.29
CA PHE A 63 7.86 11.95 -6.75
C PHE A 63 6.53 11.61 -7.43
N LEU A 64 5.43 11.42 -6.70
CA LEU A 64 4.09 11.26 -7.29
C LEU A 64 3.66 12.47 -8.12
N LEU A 65 3.87 13.70 -7.60
CA LEU A 65 3.49 14.93 -8.31
C LEU A 65 4.36 15.16 -9.57
N PRO A 66 5.70 15.07 -9.50
CA PRO A 66 6.54 15.06 -10.70
C PRO A 66 6.14 13.99 -11.72
N GLY A 67 5.83 12.78 -11.26
CA GLY A 67 5.37 11.67 -12.09
C GLY A 67 4.07 12.01 -12.84
N GLY A 68 3.09 12.58 -12.15
CA GLY A 68 1.85 13.03 -12.76
C GLY A 68 2.08 14.09 -13.86
N ARG A 69 2.91 15.09 -13.56
CA ARG A 69 3.27 16.11 -14.56
C ARG A 69 4.02 15.53 -15.77
N LEU A 70 4.80 14.50 -15.53
CA LEU A 70 5.53 13.81 -16.61
C LEU A 70 4.57 13.01 -17.49
N VAL A 71 3.53 12.38 -16.91
CA VAL A 71 2.43 11.74 -17.66
C VAL A 71 1.74 12.75 -18.59
N ASP A 72 1.43 13.94 -18.08
CA ASP A 72 0.77 14.99 -18.86
C ASP A 72 1.64 15.45 -20.07
N ARG A 73 2.97 15.48 -19.89
CA ARG A 73 3.93 15.94 -20.92
C ARG A 73 4.35 14.84 -21.90
N LEU A 74 4.69 13.66 -21.40
CA LEU A 74 5.31 12.57 -22.17
C LEU A 74 4.34 11.44 -22.51
N GLY A 75 3.16 11.41 -21.83
CA GLY A 75 2.20 10.31 -21.87
C GLY A 75 2.55 9.16 -20.92
N SER A 76 1.56 8.30 -20.66
CA SER A 76 1.66 7.21 -19.67
C SER A 76 2.76 6.21 -20.00
N ARG A 77 2.89 5.80 -21.26
CA ARG A 77 3.88 4.79 -21.67
C ARG A 77 5.32 5.21 -21.41
N ARG A 78 5.72 6.41 -21.85
CA ARG A 78 7.09 6.92 -21.69
C ARG A 78 7.42 7.15 -20.22
N THR A 79 6.48 7.72 -19.47
CA THR A 79 6.64 7.98 -18.04
C THR A 79 6.77 6.68 -17.24
N ALA A 80 5.95 5.66 -17.54
CA ALA A 80 6.06 4.35 -16.92
C ALA A 80 7.44 3.70 -17.15
N LEU A 81 7.93 3.76 -18.40
CA LEU A 81 9.25 3.19 -18.74
C LEU A 81 10.40 3.95 -18.08
N ALA A 82 10.35 5.29 -18.03
CA ALA A 82 11.35 6.09 -17.33
C ALA A 82 11.36 5.76 -15.82
N GLY A 83 10.17 5.67 -15.19
CA GLY A 83 10.06 5.27 -13.79
C GLY A 83 10.56 3.86 -13.53
N LEU A 84 10.23 2.88 -14.41
CA LEU A 84 10.72 1.52 -14.31
C LEU A 84 12.25 1.42 -14.49
N ALA A 85 12.85 2.22 -15.37
CA ALA A 85 14.29 2.26 -15.52
C ALA A 85 14.99 2.73 -14.25
N VAL A 86 14.49 3.82 -13.63
CA VAL A 86 15.00 4.31 -12.33
C VAL A 86 14.77 3.29 -11.22
N PHE A 87 13.59 2.68 -11.16
CA PHE A 87 13.27 1.63 -10.19
C PHE A 87 14.22 0.42 -10.33
N SER A 88 14.46 -0.05 -11.57
CA SER A 88 15.34 -1.18 -11.84
C SER A 88 16.80 -0.86 -11.49
N ALA A 89 17.28 0.36 -11.76
CA ALA A 89 18.60 0.80 -11.34
C ALA A 89 18.74 0.77 -9.80
N GLY A 90 17.70 1.22 -9.09
CA GLY A 90 17.63 1.11 -7.64
C GLY A 90 17.60 -0.35 -7.16
N ALA A 91 16.82 -1.23 -7.80
CA ALA A 91 16.77 -2.65 -7.48
C ALA A 91 18.13 -3.33 -7.68
N LEU A 92 18.81 -3.04 -8.78
CA LEU A 92 20.17 -3.53 -9.04
C LEU A 92 21.17 -3.04 -7.99
N ALA A 93 21.15 -1.75 -7.65
CA ALA A 93 21.99 -1.18 -6.60
C ALA A 93 21.74 -1.84 -5.24
N GLY A 94 20.46 -2.14 -4.91
CA GLY A 94 20.10 -2.83 -3.68
C GLY A 94 20.57 -4.30 -3.66
N ALA A 95 20.44 -5.01 -4.76
CA ALA A 95 20.94 -6.39 -4.91
C ALA A 95 22.47 -6.49 -4.72
N LEU A 96 23.19 -5.46 -5.16
CA LEU A 96 24.65 -5.36 -5.06
C LEU A 96 25.13 -4.63 -3.80
N ALA A 97 24.23 -4.21 -2.91
CA ALA A 97 24.59 -3.40 -1.76
C ALA A 97 25.52 -4.17 -0.79
N SER A 98 26.70 -3.59 -0.53
CA SER A 98 27.69 -4.08 0.41
C SER A 98 27.65 -3.34 1.76
N SER A 99 26.91 -2.24 1.85
CA SER A 99 26.79 -1.43 3.04
C SER A 99 25.36 -0.92 3.23
N PHE A 100 24.99 -0.60 4.47
CA PHE A 100 23.68 -0.09 4.80
C PHE A 100 23.38 1.28 4.12
N PRO A 101 24.30 2.27 4.08
CA PRO A 101 24.06 3.50 3.35
C PRO A 101 23.77 3.29 1.85
N LEU A 102 24.46 2.36 1.19
CA LEU A 102 24.19 2.04 -0.21
C LEU A 102 22.81 1.40 -0.39
N LEU A 103 22.39 0.55 0.55
CA LEU A 103 21.03 0.00 0.56
C LEU A 103 19.97 1.11 0.72
N ILE A 104 20.17 2.07 1.61
CA ILE A 104 19.27 3.22 1.78
C ILE A 104 19.21 4.06 0.49
N ALA A 105 20.35 4.36 -0.14
CA ALA A 105 20.39 5.09 -1.40
C ALA A 105 19.63 4.32 -2.52
N SER A 106 19.79 3.00 -2.58
CA SER A 106 19.06 2.15 -3.52
C SER A 106 17.54 2.23 -3.31
N ARG A 107 17.07 2.24 -2.06
CA ARG A 107 15.66 2.40 -1.70
C ARG A 107 15.11 3.77 -2.07
N ALA A 108 15.90 4.83 -1.88
CA ALA A 108 15.53 6.17 -2.34
C ALA A 108 15.33 6.18 -3.87
N LEU A 109 16.24 5.57 -4.61
CA LEU A 109 16.17 5.48 -6.06
C LEU A 109 14.95 4.64 -6.53
N GLN A 110 14.68 3.50 -5.88
CA GLN A 110 13.48 2.71 -6.15
C GLN A 110 12.20 3.52 -5.88
N GLY A 111 12.13 4.27 -4.78
CA GLY A 111 11.00 5.12 -4.45
C GLY A 111 10.79 6.25 -5.47
N ILE A 112 11.86 6.87 -5.96
CA ILE A 112 11.81 7.85 -7.06
C ILE A 112 11.18 7.20 -8.31
N GLY A 113 11.71 6.04 -8.72
CA GLY A 113 11.19 5.28 -9.86
C GLY A 113 9.71 4.92 -9.71
N ALA A 114 9.31 4.46 -8.53
CA ALA A 114 7.93 4.14 -8.19
C ALA A 114 7.01 5.37 -8.25
N GLY A 115 7.47 6.51 -7.72
CA GLY A 115 6.74 7.78 -7.75
C GLY A 115 6.50 8.29 -9.17
N LEU A 116 7.45 8.10 -10.06
CA LEU A 116 7.29 8.43 -11.48
C LEU A 116 6.36 7.44 -12.20
N ALA A 117 6.49 6.15 -11.92
CA ALA A 117 5.76 5.09 -12.62
C ALA A 117 4.28 4.96 -12.18
N SER A 118 3.97 5.21 -10.92
CA SER A 118 2.64 4.96 -10.35
C SER A 118 1.50 5.79 -10.98
N PRO A 119 1.63 7.10 -11.19
CA PRO A 119 0.61 7.87 -11.91
C PRO A 119 0.41 7.38 -13.34
N ALA A 120 1.49 6.95 -14.00
CA ALA A 120 1.45 6.38 -15.33
C ALA A 120 0.73 5.02 -15.37
N ALA A 121 0.93 4.19 -14.35
CA ALA A 121 0.24 2.92 -14.18
C ALA A 121 -1.28 3.13 -14.06
N LEU A 122 -1.71 4.07 -13.22
CA LEU A 122 -3.14 4.38 -13.04
C LEU A 122 -3.76 4.99 -14.28
N ALA A 123 -3.10 5.99 -14.88
CA ALA A 123 -3.58 6.63 -16.11
C ALA A 123 -3.68 5.60 -17.25
N GLY A 124 -2.67 4.74 -17.40
CA GLY A 124 -2.67 3.67 -18.39
C GLY A 124 -3.77 2.64 -18.14
N ALA A 125 -4.00 2.24 -16.89
CA ALA A 125 -5.02 1.25 -16.54
C ALA A 125 -6.45 1.69 -16.90
N VAL A 126 -6.76 2.99 -16.80
CA VAL A 126 -8.10 3.53 -17.10
C VAL A 126 -8.22 4.08 -18.52
N SER A 127 -7.11 4.14 -19.27
CA SER A 127 -7.10 4.65 -20.63
C SER A 127 -7.96 3.78 -21.55
N GLY A 128 -8.71 4.43 -22.43
CA GLY A 128 -9.62 3.73 -23.35
C GLY A 128 -10.91 3.15 -22.72
N PHE A 129 -11.10 3.23 -21.40
CA PHE A 129 -12.38 2.87 -20.80
C PHE A 129 -13.39 4.03 -20.90
N PRO A 130 -14.62 3.76 -21.37
CA PRO A 130 -15.71 4.74 -21.34
C PRO A 130 -15.96 5.20 -19.88
N PRO A 131 -16.43 6.44 -19.67
CA PRO A 131 -16.64 7.00 -18.32
C PRO A 131 -17.45 6.07 -17.39
N GLU A 132 -18.49 5.42 -17.93
CA GLU A 132 -19.42 4.54 -17.21
C GLU A 132 -18.74 3.23 -16.72
N ARG A 133 -17.64 2.84 -17.34
CA ARG A 133 -16.89 1.60 -17.04
C ARG A 133 -15.57 1.84 -16.32
N ARG A 134 -15.15 3.09 -16.10
CA ARG A 134 -13.90 3.42 -15.39
C ARG A 134 -13.91 2.93 -13.95
N GLY A 135 -15.06 2.91 -13.28
CA GLY A 135 -15.19 2.35 -11.93
C GLY A 135 -14.82 0.87 -11.87
N SER A 136 -15.25 0.07 -12.87
CA SER A 136 -14.87 -1.34 -12.95
C SER A 136 -13.36 -1.53 -13.19
N ALA A 137 -12.75 -0.69 -14.04
CA ALA A 137 -11.30 -0.73 -14.28
C ALA A 137 -10.51 -0.39 -13.01
N LEU A 138 -10.93 0.64 -12.26
CA LEU A 138 -10.33 1.01 -10.97
C LEU A 138 -10.52 -0.08 -9.92
N GLY A 139 -11.66 -0.78 -9.93
CA GLY A 139 -11.91 -1.92 -9.04
C GLY A 139 -10.93 -3.08 -9.29
N ILE A 140 -10.71 -3.45 -10.55
CA ILE A 140 -9.74 -4.49 -10.93
C ILE A 140 -8.30 -4.06 -10.61
N TRP A 141 -7.94 -2.81 -10.91
CA TRP A 141 -6.64 -2.23 -10.55
C TRP A 141 -6.40 -2.27 -9.03
N GLY A 142 -7.41 -1.93 -8.23
CA GLY A 142 -7.35 -2.01 -6.76
C GLY A 142 -7.23 -3.44 -6.26
N ALA A 143 -7.97 -4.39 -6.85
CA ALA A 143 -7.90 -5.81 -6.49
C ALA A 143 -6.51 -6.41 -6.81
N SER A 144 -5.90 -6.05 -7.95
CA SER A 144 -4.55 -6.51 -8.29
C SER A 144 -3.49 -5.98 -7.31
N SER A 145 -3.62 -4.72 -6.89
CA SER A 145 -2.76 -4.14 -5.85
C SER A 145 -2.97 -4.81 -4.48
N GLY A 146 -4.21 -5.19 -4.16
CA GLY A 146 -4.54 -5.95 -2.95
C GLY A 146 -3.92 -7.35 -2.95
N ALA A 147 -4.02 -8.08 -4.07
CA ALA A 147 -3.38 -9.39 -4.24
C ALA A 147 -1.85 -9.33 -4.10
N ALA A 148 -1.23 -8.24 -4.55
CA ALA A 148 0.20 -8.01 -4.43
C ALA A 148 0.67 -7.94 -2.96
N ASN A 149 -0.18 -7.49 -2.03
CA ASN A 149 0.12 -7.50 -0.59
C ASN A 149 0.20 -8.92 0.01
N ILE A 150 -0.42 -9.91 -0.63
CA ILE A 150 -0.30 -11.32 -0.24
C ILE A 150 0.96 -11.93 -0.84
N VAL A 151 1.18 -11.66 -2.14
CA VAL A 151 2.30 -12.22 -2.90
C VAL A 151 3.64 -11.69 -2.38
N GLY A 152 3.72 -10.40 -2.03
CA GLY A 152 4.96 -9.76 -1.57
C GLY A 152 5.62 -10.47 -0.39
N PRO A 153 4.98 -10.61 0.77
CA PRO A 153 5.57 -11.27 1.92
C PRO A 153 5.94 -12.74 1.64
N LEU A 154 5.09 -13.51 0.98
CA LEU A 154 5.36 -14.92 0.67
C LEU A 154 6.55 -15.07 -0.25
N LEU A 155 6.63 -14.27 -1.31
CA LEU A 155 7.76 -14.25 -2.22
C LEU A 155 9.04 -13.80 -1.50
N GLY A 156 8.95 -12.76 -0.68
CA GLY A 156 10.06 -12.27 0.14
C GLY A 156 10.58 -13.32 1.12
N GLY A 157 9.66 -14.00 1.81
CA GLY A 157 9.99 -15.08 2.73
C GLY A 157 10.66 -16.27 2.05
N LEU A 158 10.10 -16.72 0.93
CA LEU A 158 10.66 -17.81 0.13
C LEU A 158 12.08 -17.49 -0.37
N LEU A 159 12.22 -16.34 -1.02
CA LEU A 159 13.51 -15.92 -1.60
C LEU A 159 14.57 -15.70 -0.53
N THR A 160 14.21 -15.05 0.57
CA THR A 160 15.15 -14.78 1.67
C THR A 160 15.58 -16.07 2.37
N SER A 161 14.64 -17.00 2.58
CA SER A 161 14.98 -18.31 3.20
C SER A 161 15.87 -19.18 2.32
N ALA A 162 15.67 -19.16 0.99
CA ALA A 162 16.39 -20.03 0.07
C ALA A 162 17.74 -19.45 -0.37
N PHE A 163 17.83 -18.12 -0.56
CA PHE A 163 18.96 -17.48 -1.25
C PHE A 163 19.49 -16.23 -0.50
N GLY A 164 18.95 -15.94 0.70
CA GLY A 164 19.31 -14.75 1.47
C GLY A 164 18.61 -13.48 0.97
N TRP A 165 18.74 -12.38 1.74
CA TRP A 165 18.01 -11.14 1.53
C TRP A 165 18.20 -10.47 0.16
N ARG A 166 19.38 -10.64 -0.46
CA ARG A 166 19.67 -10.05 -1.78
C ARG A 166 18.79 -10.60 -2.88
N ALA A 167 18.32 -11.85 -2.74
CA ALA A 167 17.41 -12.47 -3.72
C ALA A 167 16.09 -11.71 -3.85
N ALA A 168 15.63 -11.03 -2.79
CA ALA A 168 14.47 -10.16 -2.83
C ALA A 168 14.63 -9.02 -3.86
N TRP A 169 15.79 -8.36 -3.89
CA TRP A 169 16.10 -7.31 -4.87
C TRP A 169 16.36 -7.86 -6.27
N TRP A 170 17.06 -9.00 -6.39
CA TRP A 170 17.26 -9.66 -7.69
C TRP A 170 15.94 -10.05 -8.35
N ALA A 171 14.94 -10.50 -7.59
CA ALA A 171 13.63 -10.89 -8.11
C ALA A 171 12.83 -9.68 -8.66
N LEU A 172 13.07 -8.48 -8.17
CA LEU A 172 12.42 -7.28 -8.70
C LEU A 172 12.85 -6.96 -10.13
N LEU A 173 14.04 -7.35 -10.56
CA LEU A 173 14.55 -7.07 -11.93
C LEU A 173 13.73 -7.79 -13.02
N PRO A 174 13.54 -9.13 -12.98
CA PRO A 174 12.69 -9.81 -13.96
C PRO A 174 11.23 -9.35 -13.89
N LEU A 175 10.70 -9.03 -12.70
CA LEU A 175 9.35 -8.49 -12.55
C LEU A 175 9.23 -7.09 -13.19
N ALA A 176 10.24 -6.23 -13.02
CA ALA A 176 10.28 -4.92 -13.66
C ALA A 176 10.44 -5.05 -15.20
N ALA A 177 11.27 -5.99 -15.67
CA ALA A 177 11.41 -6.27 -17.09
C ALA A 177 10.11 -6.78 -17.71
N ALA A 178 9.39 -7.68 -17.03
CA ALA A 178 8.07 -8.15 -17.46
C ALA A 178 7.04 -7.00 -17.49
N SER A 179 7.03 -6.13 -16.48
CA SER A 179 6.19 -4.94 -16.43
C SER A 179 6.54 -3.96 -17.57
N ALA A 180 7.83 -3.74 -17.86
CA ALA A 180 8.27 -2.91 -18.98
C ALA A 180 7.82 -3.49 -20.33
N ALA A 181 7.97 -4.81 -20.53
CA ALA A 181 7.50 -5.49 -21.72
C ALA A 181 5.98 -5.38 -21.89
N ALA A 182 5.20 -5.51 -20.80
CA ALA A 182 3.76 -5.30 -20.82
C ALA A 182 3.40 -3.85 -21.18
N VAL A 183 4.09 -2.87 -20.59
CA VAL A 183 3.92 -1.44 -20.90
C VAL A 183 4.23 -1.17 -22.39
N ILE A 184 5.33 -1.71 -22.92
CA ILE A 184 5.71 -1.52 -24.33
C ILE A 184 4.69 -2.12 -25.28
N ARG A 185 4.14 -3.30 -24.98
CA ARG A 185 3.25 -4.04 -25.89
C ARG A 185 1.80 -3.63 -25.77
N LEU A 186 1.36 -3.21 -24.59
CA LEU A 186 -0.05 -3.09 -24.26
C LEU A 186 -0.51 -1.66 -23.99
N LEU A 187 0.38 -0.71 -23.62
CA LEU A 187 0.00 0.69 -23.50
C LEU A 187 0.21 1.44 -24.83
N PRO A 188 -0.78 2.24 -25.26
CA PRO A 188 -0.65 3.04 -26.47
C PRO A 188 0.45 4.11 -26.32
N ALA A 189 1.14 4.41 -27.45
CA ALA A 189 2.28 5.33 -27.44
C ALA A 189 1.89 6.81 -27.32
N THR A 190 0.63 7.16 -27.58
CA THR A 190 0.17 8.51 -27.95
C THR A 190 -0.86 9.17 -27.03
N GLU A 191 -1.20 8.58 -25.91
CA GLU A 191 -2.16 9.22 -25.02
C GLU A 191 -1.49 10.29 -24.14
N ARG A 192 -1.60 11.56 -24.56
CA ARG A 192 -1.46 12.69 -23.65
C ARG A 192 -2.72 12.74 -22.81
N ALA A 193 -2.61 12.60 -21.48
CA ALA A 193 -3.73 12.87 -20.60
C ALA A 193 -4.11 14.36 -20.77
N THR A 194 -5.34 14.62 -21.17
CA THR A 194 -5.87 15.98 -21.09
C THR A 194 -5.95 16.33 -19.60
N ALA A 195 -5.08 17.23 -19.17
CA ALA A 195 -5.06 17.70 -17.78
C ALA A 195 -6.43 18.32 -17.47
N PRO A 196 -7.15 17.81 -16.45
CA PRO A 196 -8.40 18.44 -16.04
C PRO A 196 -8.05 19.77 -15.38
N GLY A 197 -8.46 20.89 -16.00
CA GLY A 197 -8.33 22.22 -15.42
C GLY A 197 -9.08 22.34 -14.08
N GLY A 198 -8.59 23.22 -13.19
CA GLY A 198 -9.25 23.61 -11.94
C GLY A 198 -8.91 22.73 -10.73
N ALA A 199 -7.89 23.11 -9.98
CA ALA A 199 -7.17 22.16 -9.11
C ALA A 199 -7.55 22.16 -7.62
N GLY A 200 -8.23 23.12 -7.04
CA GLY A 200 -8.06 23.38 -5.60
C GLY A 200 -9.19 22.96 -4.65
N THR A 201 -10.43 23.17 -5.03
CA THR A 201 -11.56 23.19 -4.09
C THR A 201 -12.02 21.81 -3.60
N PHE A 202 -11.95 20.80 -4.43
CA PHE A 202 -12.42 19.45 -4.08
C PHE A 202 -11.55 18.74 -3.04
N LEU A 203 -10.22 18.98 -3.06
CA LEU A 203 -9.28 18.37 -2.11
C LEU A 203 -9.49 18.86 -0.67
N ARG A 204 -10.13 20.02 -0.48
CA ARG A 204 -10.47 20.59 0.84
C ARG A 204 -11.82 20.16 1.37
N ARG A 205 -12.60 19.39 0.62
CA ARG A 205 -13.88 18.86 1.12
C ARG A 205 -13.63 17.97 2.33
N ARG A 206 -14.42 18.18 3.39
CA ARG A 206 -14.26 17.50 4.68
C ARG A 206 -14.15 15.98 4.56
N ASN A 207 -15.08 15.33 3.84
CA ASN A 207 -15.03 13.87 3.66
C ASN A 207 -13.81 13.40 2.89
N VAL A 208 -13.29 14.19 1.93
CA VAL A 208 -12.05 13.85 1.21
C VAL A 208 -10.86 13.88 2.17
N VAL A 209 -10.74 14.91 2.99
CA VAL A 209 -9.65 15.03 3.98
C VAL A 209 -9.73 13.93 5.04
N LEU A 210 -10.91 13.67 5.58
CA LEU A 210 -11.11 12.62 6.59
C LEU A 210 -10.84 11.23 6.02
N ALA A 211 -11.31 10.94 4.80
CA ALA A 211 -11.04 9.68 4.13
C ALA A 211 -9.54 9.50 3.82
N ALA A 212 -8.84 10.57 3.42
CA ALA A 212 -7.41 10.58 3.21
C ALA A 212 -6.65 10.33 4.52
N ALA A 213 -7.05 10.96 5.62
CA ALA A 213 -6.48 10.72 6.95
C ALA A 213 -6.72 9.27 7.42
N ALA A 214 -7.94 8.75 7.25
CA ALA A 214 -8.26 7.36 7.58
C ALA A 214 -7.45 6.37 6.71
N ALA A 215 -7.28 6.64 5.41
CA ALA A 215 -6.47 5.82 4.52
C ALA A 215 -4.99 5.84 4.92
N GLY A 216 -4.45 7.00 5.27
CA GLY A 216 -3.08 7.15 5.80
C GLY A 216 -2.89 6.38 7.10
N LEU A 217 -3.82 6.52 8.04
CA LEU A 217 -3.78 5.79 9.32
C LEU A 217 -3.87 4.27 9.12
N THR A 218 -4.70 3.80 8.20
CA THR A 218 -4.80 2.38 7.84
C THR A 218 -3.44 1.82 7.43
N PHE A 219 -2.72 2.51 6.54
CA PHE A 219 -1.40 2.09 6.07
C PHE A 219 -0.32 2.25 7.14
N LEU A 220 -0.40 3.28 7.99
CA LEU A 220 0.49 3.45 9.13
C LEU A 220 0.40 2.25 10.06
N VAL A 221 -0.80 1.85 10.44
CA VAL A 221 -1.04 0.69 11.33
C VAL A 221 -0.63 -0.60 10.62
N MET A 222 -0.97 -0.78 9.35
CA MET A 222 -0.65 -2.00 8.59
C MET A 222 0.86 -2.21 8.45
N ILE A 223 1.57 -1.25 7.89
CA ILE A 223 3.01 -1.37 7.63
C ILE A 223 3.81 -1.37 8.95
N GLY A 224 3.38 -0.56 9.92
CA GLY A 224 3.96 -0.58 11.25
C GLY A 224 3.84 -1.95 11.93
N SER A 225 2.66 -2.55 11.87
CA SER A 225 2.42 -3.90 12.44
C SER A 225 3.22 -4.97 11.69
N PHE A 226 3.28 -4.92 10.36
CA PHE A 226 4.10 -5.85 9.56
C PHE A 226 5.56 -5.77 9.99
N PHE A 227 6.11 -4.57 10.08
CA PHE A 227 7.50 -4.38 10.52
C PHE A 227 7.75 -4.94 11.93
N VAL A 228 6.89 -4.61 12.91
CA VAL A 228 7.04 -5.06 14.31
C VAL A 228 6.96 -6.58 14.41
N ILE A 229 5.95 -7.18 13.76
CA ILE A 229 5.73 -8.63 13.79
C ILE A 229 6.90 -9.38 13.15
N GLU A 230 7.37 -8.93 11.99
CA GLU A 230 8.49 -9.54 11.29
C GLU A 230 9.80 -9.48 12.10
N GLN A 231 10.10 -8.31 12.69
CA GLN A 231 11.29 -8.17 13.54
C GLN A 231 11.22 -9.10 14.75
N TYR A 232 10.06 -9.22 15.41
CA TYR A 232 9.86 -10.10 16.55
C TYR A 232 10.01 -11.58 16.15
N LEU A 233 9.28 -12.03 15.13
CA LEU A 233 9.26 -13.45 14.74
C LEU A 233 10.64 -13.94 14.32
N GLN A 234 11.39 -13.14 13.58
CA GLN A 234 12.70 -13.59 13.09
C GLN A 234 13.83 -13.37 14.08
N ARG A 235 13.82 -12.29 14.89
CA ARG A 235 14.92 -11.97 15.80
C ARG A 235 14.76 -12.57 17.20
N SER A 236 13.53 -12.61 17.72
CA SER A 236 13.27 -13.04 19.10
C SER A 236 12.66 -14.44 19.15
N ALA A 237 11.74 -14.77 18.25
CA ALA A 237 11.13 -16.09 18.19
C ALA A 237 11.91 -17.11 17.34
N GLY A 238 12.96 -16.67 16.62
CA GLY A 238 13.85 -17.54 15.85
C GLY A 238 13.26 -18.15 14.58
N TYR A 239 12.17 -17.57 14.06
CA TYR A 239 11.51 -18.08 12.86
C TYR A 239 12.35 -17.81 11.61
N SER A 240 12.28 -18.75 10.65
CA SER A 240 12.81 -18.50 9.31
C SER A 240 12.03 -17.38 8.62
N PRO A 241 12.62 -16.65 7.66
CA PRO A 241 11.92 -15.60 6.93
C PRO A 241 10.62 -16.09 6.26
N LEU A 242 10.59 -17.31 5.73
CA LEU A 242 9.40 -17.91 5.13
C LEU A 242 8.28 -18.12 6.16
N LEU A 243 8.63 -18.65 7.33
CA LEU A 243 7.62 -18.88 8.38
C LEU A 243 7.11 -17.56 8.96
N ALA A 244 7.97 -16.58 9.18
CA ALA A 244 7.60 -15.25 9.64
C ALA A 244 6.66 -14.54 8.64
N ALA A 245 6.91 -14.68 7.34
CA ALA A 245 6.10 -14.11 6.26
C ALA A 245 4.65 -14.61 6.24
N THR A 246 4.35 -15.74 6.90
CA THR A 246 2.97 -16.24 7.00
C THR A 246 2.06 -15.29 7.77
N ALA A 247 2.57 -14.55 8.77
CA ALA A 247 1.77 -13.62 9.57
C ALA A 247 1.23 -12.44 8.72
N PRO A 248 2.05 -11.63 8.02
CA PRO A 248 1.54 -10.59 7.13
C PRO A 248 0.74 -11.16 5.96
N ALA A 249 1.06 -12.36 5.45
CA ALA A 249 0.27 -13.01 4.40
C ALA A 249 -1.14 -13.34 4.88
N VAL A 250 -1.31 -13.89 6.08
CA VAL A 250 -2.62 -14.18 6.68
C VAL A 250 -3.40 -12.87 6.89
N ILE A 251 -2.78 -11.81 7.41
CA ILE A 251 -3.41 -10.50 7.53
C ILE A 251 -3.92 -10.03 6.16
N ALA A 252 -3.10 -10.13 5.12
CA ALA A 252 -3.47 -9.70 3.77
C ALA A 252 -4.60 -10.54 3.16
N VAL A 253 -4.67 -11.85 3.44
CA VAL A 253 -5.79 -12.72 3.05
C VAL A 253 -7.09 -12.23 3.69
N PHE A 254 -7.10 -11.94 5.00
CA PHE A 254 -8.29 -11.43 5.68
C PHE A 254 -8.66 -10.01 5.25
N ILE A 255 -7.70 -9.15 4.90
CA ILE A 255 -7.96 -7.85 4.24
C ILE A 255 -8.74 -8.08 2.94
N GLY A 256 -8.29 -9.00 2.09
CA GLY A 256 -8.94 -9.33 0.82
C GLY A 256 -10.32 -9.96 1.00
N ALA A 257 -10.45 -10.91 1.92
CA ALA A 257 -11.71 -11.59 2.23
C ALA A 257 -12.77 -10.65 2.82
N ALA A 258 -12.37 -9.63 3.55
CA ALA A 258 -13.27 -8.62 4.10
C ALA A 258 -13.85 -7.68 3.01
N GLY A 259 -13.22 -7.55 1.86
CA GLY A 259 -13.62 -6.60 0.80
C GLY A 259 -15.07 -6.74 0.32
N PRO A 260 -15.52 -7.92 -0.14
CA PRO A 260 -16.90 -8.11 -0.62
C PRO A 260 -17.96 -7.88 0.47
N THR A 261 -17.68 -8.32 1.70
CA THR A 261 -18.59 -8.11 2.84
C THR A 261 -18.62 -6.65 3.27
N ALA A 262 -17.48 -5.97 3.24
CA ALA A 262 -17.37 -4.55 3.49
C ALA A 262 -18.20 -3.73 2.51
N GLY A 263 -18.13 -4.06 1.21
CA GLY A 263 -18.92 -3.38 0.18
C GLY A 263 -20.42 -3.45 0.48
N ARG A 264 -20.95 -4.65 0.77
CA ARG A 264 -22.36 -4.85 1.13
C ARG A 264 -22.76 -4.11 2.42
N LEU A 265 -21.87 -4.12 3.41
CA LEU A 265 -22.13 -3.46 4.70
C LEU A 265 -22.13 -1.94 4.55
N ILE A 266 -21.26 -1.39 3.70
CA ILE A 266 -21.23 0.03 3.34
C ILE A 266 -22.51 0.41 2.57
N ASP A 267 -22.98 -0.44 1.64
CA ASP A 267 -24.23 -0.21 0.93
C ASP A 267 -25.44 -0.17 1.87
N ALA A 268 -25.46 -1.03 2.89
CA ALA A 268 -26.56 -1.16 3.83
C ALA A 268 -26.54 -0.10 4.97
N ARG A 269 -25.35 0.29 5.45
CA ARG A 269 -25.18 1.09 6.68
C ARG A 269 -24.40 2.39 6.47
N GLY A 270 -23.82 2.61 5.29
CA GLY A 270 -22.94 3.74 4.98
C GLY A 270 -21.49 3.54 5.43
N GLU A 271 -20.63 4.45 5.03
CA GLU A 271 -19.18 4.38 5.27
C GLU A 271 -18.79 4.60 6.74
N ARG A 272 -19.51 5.47 7.46
CA ARG A 272 -19.19 5.87 8.84
C ARG A 272 -19.23 4.71 9.83
N PRO A 273 -20.34 3.95 10.01
CA PRO A 273 -20.39 2.85 10.98
C PRO A 273 -19.42 1.71 10.63
N VAL A 274 -19.18 1.47 9.34
CA VAL A 274 -18.20 0.47 8.89
C VAL A 274 -16.78 0.89 9.26
N ALA A 275 -16.41 2.15 9.06
CA ALA A 275 -15.09 2.67 9.44
C ALA A 275 -14.89 2.64 10.97
N LEU A 276 -15.91 3.00 11.76
CA LEU A 276 -15.86 2.92 13.22
C LEU A 276 -15.61 1.48 13.69
N MET A 277 -16.40 0.53 13.20
CA MET A 277 -16.26 -0.89 13.55
C MET A 277 -14.89 -1.42 13.13
N SER A 278 -14.39 -1.00 11.97
CA SER A 278 -13.09 -1.41 11.44
C SER A 278 -11.92 -0.96 12.32
N PHE A 279 -11.89 0.30 12.73
CA PHE A 279 -10.86 0.79 13.64
C PHE A 279 -10.97 0.17 15.03
N LEU A 280 -12.19 -0.11 15.51
CA LEU A 280 -12.41 -0.80 16.78
C LEU A 280 -11.85 -2.23 16.75
N ILE A 281 -12.15 -3.00 15.70
CA ILE A 281 -11.67 -4.39 15.54
C ILE A 281 -10.13 -4.42 15.43
N ALA A 282 -9.55 -3.55 14.57
CA ALA A 282 -8.10 -3.48 14.43
C ALA A 282 -7.42 -3.06 15.75
N GLY A 283 -7.96 -2.05 16.42
CA GLY A 283 -7.48 -1.57 17.71
C GLY A 283 -7.59 -2.63 18.82
N ALA A 284 -8.70 -3.35 18.87
CA ALA A 284 -8.89 -4.45 19.84
C ALA A 284 -7.89 -5.59 19.60
N GLY A 285 -7.63 -5.96 18.33
CA GLY A 285 -6.61 -6.95 18.00
C GLY A 285 -5.23 -6.56 18.48
N LEU A 286 -4.81 -5.32 18.22
CA LEU A 286 -3.52 -4.80 18.68
C LEU A 286 -3.44 -4.67 20.20
N ALA A 287 -4.52 -4.20 20.86
CA ALA A 287 -4.59 -4.06 22.31
C ALA A 287 -4.51 -5.43 23.00
N LEU A 288 -5.17 -6.43 22.47
CA LEU A 288 -5.13 -7.80 23.01
C LEU A 288 -3.66 -8.26 23.19
N TYR A 289 -2.83 -8.11 22.17
CA TYR A 289 -1.43 -8.55 22.21
C TYR A 289 -0.52 -7.59 22.96
N GLY A 290 -0.72 -6.30 22.80
CA GLY A 290 0.07 -5.28 23.47
C GLY A 290 -0.13 -5.30 25.00
N LEU A 291 -1.37 -5.45 25.48
CA LEU A 291 -1.70 -5.40 26.91
C LEU A 291 -1.53 -6.75 27.60
N THR A 292 -1.99 -7.85 26.99
CA THR A 292 -1.96 -9.16 27.63
C THR A 292 -0.61 -9.87 27.51
N GLY A 293 0.23 -9.49 26.53
CA GLY A 293 1.46 -10.21 26.24
C GLY A 293 1.22 -11.60 25.64
N ALA A 294 0.07 -11.81 25.01
CA ALA A 294 -0.23 -13.06 24.32
C ALA A 294 0.89 -13.43 23.32
N PRO A 295 1.18 -14.72 23.11
CA PRO A 295 2.27 -15.14 22.26
C PRO A 295 2.02 -14.75 20.79
N LEU A 296 3.00 -14.06 20.18
CA LEU A 296 2.96 -13.67 18.76
C LEU A 296 3.54 -14.78 17.84
N HIS A 297 3.63 -16.02 18.31
CA HIS A 297 4.19 -17.14 17.57
C HIS A 297 3.21 -18.33 17.49
N GLY A 298 3.40 -19.15 16.48
CA GLY A 298 2.54 -20.30 16.23
C GLY A 298 1.08 -19.90 16.04
N PHE A 299 0.16 -20.73 16.52
CA PHE A 299 -1.27 -20.46 16.45
C PHE A 299 -1.72 -19.25 17.30
N GLY A 300 -0.91 -18.83 18.27
CA GLY A 300 -1.18 -17.64 19.08
C GLY A 300 -1.20 -16.34 18.28
N ALA A 301 -0.48 -16.26 17.15
CA ALA A 301 -0.48 -15.09 16.28
C ALA A 301 -1.74 -14.95 15.40
N LEU A 302 -2.51 -16.03 15.20
CA LEU A 302 -3.67 -16.05 14.30
C LEU A 302 -4.76 -15.06 14.68
N PRO A 303 -5.20 -14.94 15.97
CA PRO A 303 -6.22 -13.97 16.34
C PRO A 303 -5.84 -12.52 16.00
N LEU A 304 -4.57 -12.14 16.18
CA LEU A 304 -4.08 -10.82 15.78
C LEU A 304 -4.20 -10.64 14.27
N ALA A 305 -3.71 -11.62 13.50
CA ALA A 305 -3.74 -11.56 12.05
C ALA A 305 -5.17 -11.45 11.50
N ILE A 306 -6.10 -12.22 12.06
CA ILE A 306 -7.53 -12.19 11.71
C ILE A 306 -8.14 -10.83 12.05
N LEU A 307 -7.98 -10.36 13.29
CA LEU A 307 -8.57 -9.10 13.75
C LEU A 307 -7.99 -7.90 12.97
N LEU A 308 -6.68 -7.88 12.72
CA LEU A 308 -6.07 -6.84 11.88
C LEU A 308 -6.61 -6.90 10.45
N GLY A 309 -6.67 -8.08 9.85
CA GLY A 309 -7.16 -8.23 8.48
C GLY A 309 -8.63 -7.81 8.33
N LEU A 310 -9.50 -8.29 9.20
CA LEU A 310 -10.93 -7.94 9.22
C LEU A 310 -11.18 -6.48 9.61
N GLY A 311 -10.33 -5.90 10.45
CA GLY A 311 -10.42 -4.49 10.80
C GLY A 311 -9.90 -3.57 9.70
N LEU A 312 -8.73 -3.84 9.12
CA LEU A 312 -8.14 -2.97 8.11
C LEU A 312 -8.78 -3.12 6.73
N GLY A 313 -9.26 -4.34 6.37
CA GLY A 313 -9.82 -4.62 5.03
C GLY A 313 -10.95 -3.69 4.60
N PRO A 314 -12.01 -3.49 5.39
CA PRO A 314 -13.10 -2.59 5.03
C PRO A 314 -12.68 -1.13 4.86
N LEU A 315 -11.59 -0.69 5.52
CA LEU A 315 -11.09 0.67 5.39
C LEU A 315 -10.52 0.96 4.00
N PHE A 316 -10.00 -0.04 3.29
CA PHE A 316 -9.51 0.14 1.92
C PHE A 316 -10.63 0.59 0.96
N ALA A 317 -11.75 -0.11 0.99
CA ALA A 317 -12.93 0.20 0.17
C ALA A 317 -13.67 1.43 0.71
N GLY A 318 -13.90 1.48 2.02
CA GLY A 318 -14.67 2.54 2.67
C GLY A 318 -14.06 3.93 2.53
N THR A 319 -12.74 4.06 2.73
CA THR A 319 -12.05 5.35 2.56
C THR A 319 -12.05 5.82 1.11
N SER A 320 -11.85 4.90 0.15
CA SER A 320 -11.92 5.24 -1.28
C SER A 320 -13.31 5.71 -1.66
N ARG A 321 -14.36 4.99 -1.23
CA ARG A 321 -15.75 5.30 -1.52
C ARG A 321 -16.18 6.62 -0.87
N ALA A 322 -15.88 6.84 0.41
CA ALA A 322 -16.21 8.08 1.12
C ALA A 322 -15.60 9.34 0.46
N ALA A 323 -14.37 9.20 -0.06
CA ALA A 323 -13.71 10.30 -0.74
C ALA A 323 -14.29 10.55 -2.16
N LEU A 324 -14.53 9.49 -2.92
CA LEU A 324 -15.02 9.60 -4.31
C LEU A 324 -16.48 10.04 -4.36
N ASN A 325 -17.35 9.58 -3.45
CA ASN A 325 -18.74 10.03 -3.34
C ASN A 325 -18.88 11.51 -2.91
N ALA A 326 -17.83 12.08 -2.32
CA ALA A 326 -17.83 13.50 -1.92
C ALA A 326 -17.54 14.46 -3.07
N VAL A 327 -17.22 13.97 -4.27
CA VAL A 327 -16.78 14.81 -5.41
C VAL A 327 -17.38 14.33 -6.71
N PRO A 328 -17.55 15.23 -7.73
CA PRO A 328 -18.02 14.83 -9.04
C PRO A 328 -16.97 13.96 -9.77
N GLN A 329 -17.43 13.14 -10.73
CA GLN A 329 -16.61 12.15 -11.44
C GLN A 329 -15.32 12.71 -12.05
N HIS A 330 -15.34 13.94 -12.59
CA HIS A 330 -14.16 14.57 -13.16
C HIS A 330 -13.04 14.85 -12.14
N ALA A 331 -13.35 14.85 -10.84
CA ALA A 331 -12.38 15.02 -9.74
C ALA A 331 -11.83 13.70 -9.17
N HIS A 332 -12.40 12.54 -9.56
CA HIS A 332 -12.03 11.23 -9.00
C HIS A 332 -10.55 10.92 -9.11
N GLY A 333 -9.90 11.23 -10.23
CA GLY A 333 -8.46 11.00 -10.43
C GLY A 333 -7.59 11.73 -9.40
N ARG A 334 -7.91 13.00 -9.12
CA ARG A 334 -7.17 13.82 -8.14
C ARG A 334 -7.37 13.33 -6.71
N VAL A 335 -8.60 12.97 -6.38
CA VAL A 335 -8.93 12.41 -5.05
C VAL A 335 -8.25 11.05 -4.86
N SER A 336 -8.24 10.19 -5.87
CA SER A 336 -7.50 8.91 -5.83
C SER A 336 -6.00 9.11 -5.64
N SER A 337 -5.42 10.14 -6.28
CA SER A 337 -3.99 10.49 -6.08
C SER A 337 -3.71 10.97 -4.66
N LEU A 338 -4.61 11.78 -4.07
CA LEU A 338 -4.48 12.19 -2.67
C LEU A 338 -4.57 11.00 -1.72
N LEU A 339 -5.52 10.09 -1.94
CA LEU A 339 -5.64 8.86 -1.14
C LEU A 339 -4.37 8.00 -1.23
N SER A 340 -3.82 7.84 -2.44
CA SER A 340 -2.57 7.10 -2.65
C SER A 340 -1.39 7.77 -1.93
N ALA A 341 -1.25 9.09 -2.04
CA ALA A 341 -0.23 9.84 -1.32
C ALA A 341 -0.36 9.69 0.20
N SER A 342 -1.59 9.77 0.73
CA SER A 342 -1.87 9.60 2.16
C SER A 342 -1.51 8.19 2.65
N ARG A 343 -1.82 7.15 1.87
CA ARG A 343 -1.46 5.76 2.16
C ARG A 343 0.06 5.57 2.22
N LEU A 344 0.79 6.09 1.24
CA LEU A 344 2.25 6.00 1.18
C LEU A 344 2.91 6.77 2.32
N LEU A 345 2.41 7.97 2.65
CA LEU A 345 2.88 8.72 3.80
C LEU A 345 2.61 7.97 5.11
N GLY A 346 1.41 7.39 5.25
CA GLY A 346 1.07 6.53 6.37
C GLY A 346 2.02 5.33 6.49
N ALA A 347 2.34 4.66 5.38
CA ALA A 347 3.29 3.55 5.35
C ALA A 347 4.71 3.98 5.80
N ALA A 348 5.20 5.14 5.31
CA ALA A 348 6.49 5.69 5.72
C ALA A 348 6.53 6.00 7.23
N LEU A 349 5.49 6.66 7.74
CA LEU A 349 5.36 6.97 9.17
C LEU A 349 5.23 5.71 10.01
N GLY A 350 4.45 4.71 9.56
CA GLY A 350 4.26 3.44 10.25
C GLY A 350 5.58 2.69 10.43
N ALA A 351 6.38 2.57 9.37
CA ALA A 351 7.70 1.96 9.45
C ALA A 351 8.64 2.75 10.38
N GLY A 352 8.70 4.08 10.22
CA GLY A 352 9.57 4.94 11.02
C GLY A 352 9.25 4.91 12.51
N LEU A 353 7.97 5.05 12.89
CA LEU A 353 7.52 5.01 14.29
C LEU A 353 7.75 3.62 14.91
N SER A 354 7.49 2.56 14.15
CA SER A 354 7.77 1.19 14.60
C SER A 354 9.26 0.94 14.80
N GLY A 355 10.11 1.47 13.92
CA GLY A 355 11.56 1.44 14.11
C GLY A 355 12.00 2.16 15.36
N LEU A 356 11.40 3.32 15.66
CA LEU A 356 11.67 4.05 16.92
C LEU A 356 11.24 3.24 18.14
N ALA A 357 10.10 2.59 18.10
CA ALA A 357 9.60 1.74 19.19
C ALA A 357 10.51 0.53 19.46
N LEU A 358 11.20 0.03 18.43
CA LEU A 358 12.13 -1.11 18.53
C LEU A 358 13.62 -0.70 18.75
N ARG A 359 13.88 0.52 19.26
CA ARG A 359 15.26 1.03 19.46
C ARG A 359 16.15 0.12 20.32
N GLY A 360 15.58 -0.52 21.34
CA GLY A 360 16.33 -1.38 22.27
C GLY A 360 16.39 -2.84 21.84
N GLY A 361 15.61 -3.26 20.87
CA GLY A 361 15.48 -4.66 20.45
C GLY A 361 14.14 -4.97 19.83
N ALA A 362 13.92 -6.25 19.50
CA ALA A 362 12.66 -6.74 18.95
C ALA A 362 12.03 -7.81 19.88
N ASP A 363 12.34 -7.79 21.14
CA ASP A 363 11.78 -8.67 22.16
C ASP A 363 10.38 -8.20 22.63
N ALA A 364 9.76 -8.97 23.49
CA ALA A 364 8.42 -8.69 24.01
C ALA A 364 8.31 -7.32 24.71
N THR A 365 9.41 -6.84 25.35
CA THR A 365 9.43 -5.56 26.10
C THR A 365 9.31 -4.35 25.18
N HIS A 366 9.76 -4.46 23.93
CA HIS A 366 9.70 -3.40 22.92
C HIS A 366 8.47 -3.57 21.99
N VAL A 367 8.12 -4.82 21.67
CA VAL A 367 7.02 -5.14 20.75
C VAL A 367 5.65 -4.83 21.37
N ARG A 368 5.45 -5.12 22.66
CA ARG A 368 4.18 -4.85 23.34
C ARG A 368 3.80 -3.36 23.34
N PRO A 369 4.67 -2.43 23.74
CA PRO A 369 4.39 -0.99 23.64
C PRO A 369 4.11 -0.55 22.20
N ALA A 370 4.82 -1.10 21.20
CA ALA A 370 4.60 -0.75 19.81
C ALA A 370 3.19 -1.16 19.33
N LEU A 371 2.72 -2.36 19.67
CA LEU A 371 1.36 -2.82 19.37
C LEU A 371 0.30 -2.01 20.14
N THR A 372 0.55 -1.71 21.42
CA THR A 372 -0.34 -0.87 22.24
C THR A 372 -0.45 0.55 21.65
N PHE A 373 0.65 1.11 21.15
CA PHE A 373 0.64 2.40 20.44
C PHE A 373 -0.19 2.33 19.15
N GLY A 374 -0.07 1.26 18.36
CA GLY A 374 -0.93 1.01 17.20
C GLY A 374 -2.40 0.93 17.56
N ALA A 375 -2.75 0.26 18.68
CA ALA A 375 -4.10 0.22 19.22
C ALA A 375 -4.61 1.61 19.61
N ALA A 376 -3.79 2.39 20.31
CA ALA A 376 -4.12 3.76 20.69
C ALA A 376 -4.38 4.65 19.47
N LEU A 377 -3.59 4.52 18.41
CA LEU A 377 -3.82 5.24 17.15
C LEU A 377 -5.17 4.89 16.52
N CYS A 378 -5.56 3.62 16.49
CA CYS A 378 -6.88 3.20 16.00
C CYS A 378 -8.01 3.82 16.82
N ILE A 379 -7.89 3.84 18.14
CA ILE A 379 -8.93 4.29 19.07
C ILE A 379 -8.95 5.83 19.15
N VAL A 380 -7.82 6.47 19.44
CA VAL A 380 -7.73 7.91 19.73
C VAL A 380 -7.79 8.76 18.47
N VAL A 381 -7.30 8.26 17.34
CA VAL A 381 -7.29 8.97 16.06
C VAL A 381 -8.30 8.38 15.09
N GLY A 382 -8.31 7.06 14.91
CA GLY A 382 -9.13 6.37 13.92
C GLY A 382 -10.63 6.51 14.20
N LEU A 383 -11.08 6.29 15.43
CA LEU A 383 -12.50 6.42 15.78
C LEU A 383 -13.02 7.87 15.61
N PRO A 384 -12.35 8.94 16.10
CA PRO A 384 -12.77 10.29 15.82
C PRO A 384 -12.81 10.65 14.34
N VAL A 385 -11.79 10.27 13.56
CA VAL A 385 -11.77 10.49 12.11
C VAL A 385 -12.96 9.80 11.44
N ALA A 386 -13.25 8.54 11.79
CA ALA A 386 -14.39 7.80 11.27
C ALA A 386 -15.73 8.40 11.73
N ALA A 387 -15.83 8.83 12.99
CA ALA A 387 -17.04 9.45 13.54
C ALA A 387 -17.41 10.79 12.85
N LEU A 388 -16.41 11.49 12.36
CA LEU A 388 -16.58 12.76 11.66
C LEU A 388 -16.98 12.60 10.18
N LEU A 389 -16.91 11.41 9.57
CA LEU A 389 -17.41 11.16 8.23
C LEU A 389 -18.91 11.42 8.17
N ARG A 390 -19.35 12.16 7.16
CA ARG A 390 -20.76 12.44 6.92
C ARG A 390 -21.32 11.45 5.91
N PRO A 391 -22.59 11.03 6.05
CA PRO A 391 -23.24 10.24 5.00
C PRO A 391 -23.26 11.06 3.70
N PRO A 392 -23.27 10.40 2.53
CA PRO A 392 -23.44 11.09 1.26
C PRO A 392 -24.75 11.90 1.30
N PRO A 393 -24.81 13.11 0.67
CA PRO A 393 -26.06 13.84 0.55
C PRO A 393 -27.12 12.95 -0.12
N ALA A 394 -28.34 12.99 0.40
CA ALA A 394 -29.46 12.28 -0.18
C ALA A 394 -29.60 12.69 -1.66
N ALA A 395 -29.95 11.73 -2.52
CA ALA A 395 -29.99 11.91 -3.98
C ALA A 395 -30.93 13.01 -4.51
N GLN A 396 -31.61 13.74 -3.64
CA GLN A 396 -32.55 14.82 -3.98
C GLN A 396 -31.92 16.21 -4.18
N GLU A 397 -30.64 16.42 -3.89
CA GLU A 397 -29.98 17.72 -4.09
C GLU A 397 -29.10 17.81 -5.36
N GLN A 398 -29.25 16.87 -6.30
CA GLN A 398 -28.48 16.86 -7.55
C GLN A 398 -29.33 17.14 -8.80
N ILE A 399 -30.52 17.77 -8.66
CA ILE A 399 -31.33 18.26 -9.79
C ILE A 399 -31.06 19.74 -10.01
#